data_ad9c07b160ae7d577b0625507a6d2a81
#
_entry.id   ad9c07b160ae7d577b0625507a6d2a81
#
_cell.length_a   1.000
_cell.length_b   1.000
_cell.length_c   1.000
_cell.angle_alpha   90.00
_cell.angle_beta   90.00
_cell.angle_gamma   90.00
#
_symmetry.space_group_name_H-M   'P 1'
#
loop_
_entity.id
_entity.type
_entity.pdbx_description
1 polymer ?
#
loop_
_entity_poly.entity_id
_entity_poly.type
_entity_poly.pdbx_seq_one_letter_code
_entity_poly.pdbx_strand_id
1 'polypeptide(L)'
;YSFSTMLKRAITKANYEKNNDIVLTEELLCSTYLKLNKQYFSEKVISDDLIKLEWARIPHFYTSFYVYKYATGIAVASKIVSDILDNKENALENYIEFLSSGGNDYPLEILKKVGIDIVNDDTIDKALEMFRQTLNEFKEIAK
;
A
#
# COMPACT_ATOMS: atom_id res chain seq x y z
N TYR A 1 0.62 3.68 -0.72
CA TYR A 1 -0.80 3.83 -0.33
C TYR A 1 -1.66 3.01 -1.27
N SER A 2 -2.43 2.05 -0.74
CA SER A 2 -3.37 1.32 -1.58
C SER A 2 -4.47 2.26 -2.08
N PHE A 3 -4.98 1.99 -3.28
CA PHE A 3 -6.07 2.74 -3.89
C PHE A 3 -7.29 2.89 -2.95
N SER A 4 -7.63 1.85 -2.19
CA SER A 4 -8.73 1.88 -1.21
C SER A 4 -8.47 2.85 -0.03
N THR A 5 -7.23 2.96 0.43
CA THR A 5 -6.87 3.93 1.47
C THR A 5 -7.01 5.35 0.95
N MET A 6 -6.65 5.58 -0.31
CA MET A 6 -6.82 6.89 -0.95
C MET A 6 -8.29 7.21 -1.22
N LEU A 7 -9.08 6.23 -1.66
CA LEU A 7 -10.52 6.39 -1.81
C LEU A 7 -11.17 6.76 -0.48
N LYS A 8 -10.85 6.04 0.62
CA LYS A 8 -11.32 6.38 1.96
C LYS A 8 -10.84 7.76 2.41
N ARG A 9 -9.56 8.10 2.21
CA ARG A 9 -9.05 9.43 2.56
C ARG A 9 -9.72 10.54 1.78
N ALA A 10 -9.95 10.37 0.47
CA ALA A 10 -10.66 11.35 -0.33
C ALA A 10 -12.08 11.58 0.18
N ILE A 11 -12.80 10.50 0.51
CA ILE A 11 -14.15 10.57 1.07
C ILE A 11 -14.12 11.19 2.47
N THR A 12 -13.23 10.74 3.36
CA THR A 12 -13.11 11.26 4.73
C THR A 12 -12.68 12.72 4.75
N LYS A 13 -11.74 13.12 3.88
CA LYS A 13 -11.31 14.51 3.76
C LYS A 13 -12.45 15.40 3.28
N ALA A 14 -13.22 14.96 2.27
CA ALA A 14 -14.38 15.69 1.79
C ALA A 14 -15.46 15.81 2.88
N ASN A 15 -15.65 14.79 3.72
CA ASN A 15 -16.55 14.82 4.87
C ASN A 15 -16.08 15.80 5.93
N TYR A 16 -14.79 15.77 6.27
CA TYR A 16 -14.20 16.63 7.29
C TYR A 16 -14.21 18.10 6.89
N GLU A 17 -13.88 18.41 5.62
CA GLU A 17 -13.83 19.78 5.11
C GLU A 17 -15.22 20.43 4.99
N LYS A 18 -16.29 19.64 4.86
CA LYS A 18 -17.65 20.16 4.65
C LYS A 18 -18.55 20.13 5.87
N ASN A 19 -18.12 19.56 6.98
CA ASN A 19 -18.94 19.38 8.20
C ASN A 19 -20.35 18.78 7.92
N ASN A 20 -20.51 18.01 6.84
CA ASN A 20 -21.74 17.38 6.42
C ASN A 20 -21.58 15.86 6.46
N ASP A 21 -22.61 15.18 6.93
CA ASP A 21 -22.74 13.72 6.75
C ASP A 21 -22.88 13.41 5.27
N ILE A 22 -21.73 13.12 4.60
CA ILE A 22 -21.74 12.73 3.20
C ILE A 22 -22.29 11.31 3.10
N VAL A 23 -23.43 11.18 2.48
CA VAL A 23 -24.02 9.89 2.12
C VAL A 23 -23.17 9.26 1.01
N LEU A 24 -22.76 8.00 1.22
CA LEU A 24 -22.07 7.23 0.18
C LEU A 24 -23.08 6.84 -0.91
N THR A 25 -23.04 7.58 -2.01
CA THR A 25 -23.83 7.29 -3.21
C THR A 25 -22.95 6.61 -4.26
N GLU A 26 -23.59 5.89 -5.20
CA GLU A 26 -22.90 5.34 -6.37
C GLU A 26 -22.14 6.43 -7.15
N GLU A 27 -22.78 7.58 -7.35
CA GLU A 27 -22.19 8.70 -8.08
C GLU A 27 -20.91 9.23 -7.40
N LEU A 28 -20.91 9.36 -6.07
CA LEU A 28 -19.73 9.77 -5.30
C LEU A 28 -18.60 8.73 -5.43
N LEU A 29 -18.91 7.45 -5.34
CA LEU A 29 -17.92 6.38 -5.46
C LEU A 29 -17.34 6.34 -6.88
N CYS A 30 -18.18 6.39 -7.89
CA CYS A 30 -17.78 6.39 -9.30
C CYS A 30 -16.91 7.62 -9.66
N SER A 31 -17.33 8.80 -9.25
CA SER A 31 -16.57 10.03 -9.53
C SER A 31 -15.21 10.05 -8.82
N THR A 32 -15.18 9.58 -7.57
CA THR A 32 -13.93 9.48 -6.79
C THR A 32 -12.98 8.44 -7.38
N TYR A 33 -13.51 7.28 -7.79
CA TYR A 33 -12.71 6.23 -8.41
C TYR A 33 -12.10 6.70 -9.74
N LEU A 34 -12.91 7.30 -10.62
CA LEU A 34 -12.45 7.82 -11.90
C LEU A 34 -11.39 8.92 -11.74
N LYS A 35 -11.59 9.83 -10.79
CA LYS A 35 -10.60 10.87 -10.47
C LYS A 35 -9.26 10.28 -10.06
N LEU A 36 -9.26 9.29 -9.17
CA LEU A 36 -8.05 8.62 -8.73
C LEU A 36 -7.40 7.82 -9.85
N ASN A 37 -8.19 7.12 -10.67
CA ASN A 37 -7.68 6.39 -11.83
C ASN A 37 -6.90 7.32 -12.77
N LYS A 38 -7.51 8.45 -13.18
CA LYS A 38 -6.84 9.46 -14.01
C LYS A 38 -5.59 10.05 -13.39
N GLN A 39 -5.57 10.24 -12.08
CA GLN A 39 -4.40 10.74 -11.37
C GLN A 39 -3.22 9.76 -11.40
N TYR A 40 -3.50 8.45 -11.29
CA TYR A 40 -2.45 7.42 -11.28
C TYR A 40 -1.93 7.05 -12.66
N PHE A 41 -2.83 6.90 -13.63
CA PHE A 41 -2.47 6.45 -14.96
C PHE A 41 -2.14 7.58 -15.93
N SER A 42 -2.38 8.82 -15.54
CA SER A 42 -2.18 10.03 -16.36
C SER A 42 -2.98 10.01 -17.68
N GLU A 43 -2.80 11.04 -18.50
CA GLU A 43 -3.45 11.16 -19.81
C GLU A 43 -2.91 10.19 -20.87
N LYS A 44 -1.80 9.50 -20.58
CA LYS A 44 -1.20 8.53 -21.51
C LYS A 44 -1.96 7.20 -21.56
N VAL A 45 -2.83 6.95 -20.60
CA VAL A 45 -3.68 5.76 -20.52
C VAL A 45 -5.14 6.17 -20.72
N ILE A 46 -5.81 5.51 -21.64
CA ILE A 46 -7.23 5.76 -21.89
C ILE A 46 -8.02 5.21 -20.70
N SER A 47 -8.61 6.13 -19.94
CA SER A 47 -9.57 5.79 -18.88
C SER A 47 -10.98 5.96 -19.47
N ASP A 48 -11.59 4.86 -19.89
CA ASP A 48 -12.97 4.88 -20.40
C ASP A 48 -13.98 5.13 -19.27
N ASP A 49 -15.23 5.42 -19.66
CA ASP A 49 -16.28 5.73 -18.68
C ASP A 49 -16.67 4.52 -17.82
N LEU A 50 -16.38 3.29 -18.24
CA LEU A 50 -16.73 2.09 -17.49
C LEU A 50 -15.78 1.84 -16.33
N ILE A 51 -14.54 2.35 -16.41
CA ILE A 51 -13.56 2.19 -15.34
C ILE A 51 -14.06 2.77 -13.99
N LYS A 52 -14.94 3.76 -14.03
CA LYS A 52 -15.54 4.34 -12.82
C LYS A 52 -16.35 3.34 -12.00
N LEU A 53 -16.82 2.24 -12.61
CA LEU A 53 -17.61 1.19 -11.97
C LEU A 53 -16.73 0.05 -11.40
N GLU A 54 -15.43 0.04 -11.68
CA GLU A 54 -14.56 -1.08 -11.31
C GLU A 54 -14.51 -1.34 -9.80
N TRP A 55 -14.64 -0.30 -8.99
CA TRP A 55 -14.70 -0.44 -7.54
C TRP A 55 -15.79 -1.43 -7.08
N ALA A 56 -16.92 -1.51 -7.82
CA ALA A 56 -18.07 -2.33 -7.44
C ALA A 56 -17.80 -3.85 -7.56
N ARG A 57 -16.88 -4.26 -8.46
CA ARG A 57 -16.54 -5.67 -8.65
C ARG A 57 -15.41 -6.17 -7.76
N ILE A 58 -14.74 -5.28 -7.02
CA ILE A 58 -13.58 -5.64 -6.20
C ILE A 58 -14.04 -5.91 -4.76
N PRO A 59 -14.17 -7.19 -4.34
CA PRO A 59 -14.72 -7.53 -3.03
C PRO A 59 -13.90 -6.97 -1.86
N HIS A 60 -12.61 -6.75 -2.05
CA HIS A 60 -11.71 -6.17 -1.05
C HIS A 60 -12.12 -4.77 -0.58
N PHE A 61 -12.84 -4.00 -1.42
CA PHE A 61 -13.29 -2.67 -1.03
C PHE A 61 -14.48 -2.70 -0.05
N TYR A 62 -15.20 -3.81 0.03
CA TYR A 62 -16.31 -3.97 0.95
C TYR A 62 -15.86 -4.34 2.37
N THR A 63 -14.59 -4.71 2.55
CA THR A 63 -14.02 -5.00 3.87
C THR A 63 -13.16 -3.82 4.33
N SER A 64 -13.54 -3.24 5.48
CA SER A 64 -12.82 -2.10 6.06
C SER A 64 -11.36 -2.44 6.31
N PHE A 65 -10.46 -1.53 5.92
CA PHE A 65 -9.01 -1.63 6.13
C PHE A 65 -8.33 -2.86 5.50
N TYR A 66 -9.01 -3.60 4.61
CA TYR A 66 -8.45 -4.82 4.07
C TYR A 66 -7.30 -4.56 3.07
N VAL A 67 -7.48 -3.61 2.13
CA VAL A 67 -6.56 -3.47 0.98
C VAL A 67 -5.20 -2.89 1.37
N TYR A 68 -5.12 -2.05 2.41
CA TYR A 68 -3.85 -1.43 2.80
C TYR A 68 -2.81 -2.45 3.28
N LYS A 69 -3.21 -3.62 3.78
CA LYS A 69 -2.30 -4.65 4.26
C LYS A 69 -1.35 -5.18 3.17
N TYR A 70 -1.75 -5.10 1.91
CA TYR A 70 -0.86 -5.47 0.80
C TYR A 70 0.31 -4.49 0.65
N ALA A 71 0.06 -3.20 0.84
CA ALA A 71 1.12 -2.20 0.82
C ALA A 71 2.07 -2.35 2.02
N THR A 72 1.54 -2.62 3.21
CA THR A 72 2.37 -2.88 4.39
C THR A 72 3.16 -4.17 4.25
N GLY A 73 2.56 -5.22 3.71
CA GLY A 73 3.23 -6.50 3.47
C GLY A 73 4.40 -6.36 2.50
N ILE A 74 4.23 -5.66 1.38
CA ILE A 74 5.33 -5.44 0.44
C ILE A 74 6.43 -4.54 1.03
N ALA A 75 6.08 -3.56 1.87
CA ALA A 75 7.06 -2.72 2.54
C ALA A 75 7.93 -3.53 3.53
N VAL A 76 7.31 -4.38 4.34
CA VAL A 76 8.03 -5.30 5.24
C VAL A 76 8.92 -6.25 4.46
N ALA A 77 8.40 -6.88 3.41
CA ALA A 77 9.19 -7.79 2.56
C ALA A 77 10.40 -7.09 1.94
N SER A 78 10.21 -5.87 1.43
CA SER A 78 11.28 -5.05 0.87
C SER A 78 12.36 -4.74 1.90
N LYS A 79 11.98 -4.40 3.13
CA LYS A 79 12.92 -4.15 4.21
C LYS A 79 13.71 -5.39 4.58
N ILE A 80 13.04 -6.54 4.77
CA ILE A 80 13.71 -7.80 5.09
C ILE A 80 14.75 -8.14 4.03
N VAL A 81 14.36 -8.07 2.76
CA VAL A 81 15.26 -8.37 1.64
C VAL A 81 16.45 -7.40 1.61
N SER A 82 16.19 -6.10 1.76
CA SER A 82 17.27 -5.10 1.80
C SER A 82 18.23 -5.39 2.96
N ASP A 83 17.73 -5.64 4.16
CA ASP A 83 18.56 -5.89 5.33
C ASP A 83 19.44 -7.16 5.17
N ILE A 84 18.92 -8.21 4.50
CA ILE A 84 19.69 -9.42 4.18
C ILE A 84 20.76 -9.13 3.11
N LEU A 85 20.42 -8.44 2.03
CA LEU A 85 21.35 -8.11 0.94
C LEU A 85 22.44 -7.15 1.40
N ASP A 86 22.14 -6.25 2.32
CA ASP A 86 23.08 -5.33 2.95
C ASP A 86 23.95 -6.01 4.03
N ASN A 87 23.79 -7.32 4.23
CA ASN A 87 24.49 -8.12 5.25
C ASN A 87 24.38 -7.52 6.66
N LYS A 88 23.21 -7.00 7.02
CA LYS A 88 22.98 -6.52 8.39
C LYS A 88 23.06 -7.66 9.37
N GLU A 89 23.59 -7.33 10.53
CA GLU A 89 23.75 -8.27 11.63
C GLU A 89 22.42 -8.97 11.96
N ASN A 90 22.44 -10.30 12.01
CA ASN A 90 21.32 -11.18 12.32
C ASN A 90 20.11 -11.08 11.37
N ALA A 91 20.22 -10.42 10.18
CA ALA A 91 19.08 -10.20 9.30
C ALA A 91 18.46 -11.52 8.80
N LEU A 92 19.30 -12.49 8.43
CA LEU A 92 18.84 -13.80 7.95
C LEU A 92 18.24 -14.62 9.09
N GLU A 93 18.88 -14.63 10.24
CA GLU A 93 18.42 -15.33 11.45
C GLU A 93 17.05 -14.77 11.88
N ASN A 94 16.90 -13.46 11.94
CA ASN A 94 15.64 -12.77 12.25
C ASN A 94 14.55 -13.15 11.26
N TYR A 95 14.86 -13.24 9.96
CA TYR A 95 13.90 -13.67 8.95
C TYR A 95 13.45 -15.11 9.15
N ILE A 96 14.38 -16.02 9.45
CA ILE A 96 14.06 -17.43 9.75
C ILE A 96 13.20 -17.54 11.01
N GLU A 97 13.51 -16.75 12.05
CA GLU A 97 12.70 -16.68 13.27
C GLU A 97 11.29 -16.18 12.97
N PHE A 98 11.15 -15.13 12.15
CA PHE A 98 9.85 -14.64 11.70
C PHE A 98 9.03 -15.74 11.02
N LEU A 99 9.61 -16.47 10.09
CA LEU A 99 8.92 -17.59 9.41
C LEU A 99 8.52 -18.71 10.36
N SER A 100 9.34 -18.96 11.39
CA SER A 100 9.12 -20.03 12.36
C SER A 100 8.11 -19.68 13.44
N SER A 101 7.85 -18.38 13.65
CA SER A 101 6.95 -17.90 14.71
C SER A 101 5.48 -18.24 14.46
N GLY A 102 5.09 -18.46 13.20
CA GLY A 102 3.69 -18.69 12.85
C GLY A 102 2.78 -17.55 13.28
N GLY A 103 1.60 -17.87 13.80
CA GLY A 103 0.60 -16.93 14.27
C GLY A 103 0.44 -16.90 15.79
N ASN A 104 1.52 -17.02 16.54
CA ASN A 104 1.52 -17.14 18.00
C ASN A 104 1.35 -15.82 18.76
N ASP A 105 1.37 -14.68 18.04
CA ASP A 105 1.24 -13.33 18.62
C ASP A 105 0.61 -12.38 17.59
N TYR A 106 0.38 -11.12 18.00
CA TYR A 106 -0.08 -10.09 17.06
C TYR A 106 0.98 -9.78 16.01
N PRO A 107 0.60 -9.53 14.74
CA PRO A 107 1.55 -9.34 13.64
C PRO A 107 2.62 -8.27 13.92
N LEU A 108 2.24 -7.15 14.53
CA LEU A 108 3.19 -6.08 14.87
C LEU A 108 4.20 -6.53 15.93
N GLU A 109 3.78 -7.33 16.90
CA GLU A 109 4.68 -7.82 17.95
C GLU A 109 5.64 -8.89 17.41
N ILE A 110 5.17 -9.74 16.48
CA ILE A 110 6.05 -10.69 15.79
C ILE A 110 7.11 -9.94 14.97
N LEU A 111 6.73 -8.89 14.24
CA LEU A 111 7.66 -8.08 13.47
C LEU A 111 8.69 -7.37 14.34
N LYS A 112 8.28 -6.82 15.49
CA LYS A 112 9.22 -6.18 16.44
C LYS A 112 10.27 -7.15 16.99
N LYS A 113 9.89 -8.41 17.28
CA LYS A 113 10.83 -9.44 17.76
C LYS A 113 11.96 -9.68 16.76
N VAL A 114 11.71 -9.51 15.49
CA VAL A 114 12.70 -9.67 14.40
C VAL A 114 13.26 -8.34 13.89
N GLY A 115 13.13 -7.29 14.68
CA GLY A 115 13.79 -6.01 14.44
C GLY A 115 13.06 -5.07 13.47
N ILE A 116 11.76 -5.29 13.22
CA ILE A 116 10.96 -4.44 12.34
C ILE A 116 9.85 -3.76 13.13
N ASP A 117 9.92 -2.45 13.28
CA ASP A 117 8.84 -1.62 13.84
C ASP A 117 8.20 -0.75 12.76
N ILE A 118 7.18 -1.27 12.12
CA ILE A 118 6.50 -0.63 10.98
C ILE A 118 5.84 0.72 11.36
N VAL A 119 5.67 0.98 12.66
CA VAL A 119 5.06 2.21 13.16
C VAL A 119 6.10 3.31 13.32
N ASN A 120 7.30 2.96 13.78
CA ASN A 120 8.31 3.91 14.20
C ASN A 120 9.59 3.89 13.35
N ASP A 121 9.76 2.91 12.47
CA ASP A 121 10.94 2.80 11.64
C ASP A 121 10.73 3.32 10.20
N ASP A 122 11.79 3.26 9.40
CA ASP A 122 11.84 3.70 8.02
C ASP A 122 11.36 2.64 7.00
N THR A 123 10.62 1.62 7.43
CA THR A 123 10.20 0.48 6.60
C THR A 123 9.52 0.92 5.29
N ILE A 124 8.62 1.89 5.38
CA ILE A 124 7.89 2.38 4.19
C ILE A 124 8.81 3.22 3.30
N ASP A 125 9.67 4.05 3.88
CA ASP A 125 10.61 4.89 3.13
C ASP A 125 11.63 4.04 2.36
N LYS A 126 12.12 2.96 2.95
CA LYS A 126 13.01 1.99 2.29
C LYS A 126 12.33 1.27 1.12
N ALA A 127 11.08 0.88 1.27
CA ALA A 127 10.33 0.28 0.18
C ALA A 127 10.13 1.27 -0.99
N LEU A 128 9.88 2.55 -0.71
CA LEU A 128 9.78 3.59 -1.72
C LEU A 128 11.12 3.88 -2.39
N GLU A 129 12.22 3.83 -1.63
CA GLU A 129 13.56 3.99 -2.19
C GLU A 129 13.95 2.83 -3.10
N MET A 130 13.68 1.59 -2.69
CA MET A 130 13.87 0.40 -3.54
C MET A 130 13.07 0.52 -4.85
N PHE A 131 11.82 0.95 -4.77
CA PHE A 131 11.01 1.20 -5.97
C PHE A 131 11.66 2.25 -6.90
N ARG A 132 12.18 3.35 -6.34
CA ARG A 132 12.84 4.41 -7.11
C ARG A 132 14.10 3.90 -7.80
N GLN A 133 14.91 3.11 -7.11
CA GLN A 133 16.13 2.50 -7.66
C GLN A 133 15.77 1.56 -8.81
N THR A 134 14.86 0.63 -8.60
CA THR A 134 14.40 -0.31 -9.63
C THR A 134 13.82 0.40 -10.86
N LEU A 135 13.05 1.48 -10.63
CA LEU A 135 12.53 2.29 -11.73
C LEU A 135 13.63 2.97 -12.54
N ASN A 136 14.68 3.44 -11.88
CA ASN A 136 15.82 4.06 -12.57
C ASN A 136 16.62 3.02 -13.38
N GLU A 137 16.86 1.85 -12.82
CA GLU A 137 17.49 0.72 -13.53
C GLU A 137 16.66 0.32 -14.76
N PHE A 138 15.35 0.19 -14.59
CA PHE A 138 14.46 -0.10 -15.71
C PHE A 138 14.55 0.95 -16.82
N LYS A 139 14.62 2.23 -16.49
CA LYS A 139 14.75 3.31 -17.48
C LYS A 139 16.08 3.23 -18.25
N GLU A 140 17.16 2.76 -17.63
CA GLU A 140 18.46 2.59 -18.31
C GLU A 140 18.42 1.40 -19.27
N ILE A 141 17.74 0.31 -18.90
CA ILE A 141 17.62 -0.89 -19.75
C ILE A 141 16.64 -0.67 -20.92
N ALA A 142 15.61 0.15 -20.71
CA ALA A 142 14.55 0.40 -21.69
C ALA A 142 14.88 1.49 -22.73
N LYS A 143 16.11 2.02 -22.71
CA LYS A 143 16.64 2.94 -23.74
C LYS A 143 17.09 2.17 -24.95
#